data_4cc1a7a5f92dcc77c81a8ea955a00127
#
_entry.id   4cc1a7a5f92dcc77c81a8ea955a00127
#
_cell.length_a   1.000
_cell.length_b   1.000
_cell.length_c   1.000
_cell.angle_alpha   90.00
_cell.angle_beta   90.00
_cell.angle_gamma   90.00
#
_symmetry.space_group_name_H-M   'P 1'
#
loop_
_entity.id
_entity.type
_entity.pdbx_description
1 polymer ?
#
loop_
_entity_poly.entity_id
_entity_poly.type
_entity_poly.pdbx_seq_one_letter_code
_entity_poly.pdbx_strand_id
1 'polypeptide(L)'
;MDPARVRLAGLLLAVGATAWAAGTVIVGDKIQEGIQTLDTLTGMLFVVGVFALVWTVLSTRGAGDGWTRVIPAGLLVLLPGAFLLNALSFGYASHDDFPLPLMILDACWPLSQLGMLVLGITVAVKGRYQGAVRWLPLLAGMWFPVTMVAQIFGGSTVSVYVSAAWLLGTHAHLGVRLAVRPVR
;
A
#
# COMPACT_ATOMS: atom_id res chain seq x y z
N MET A 1 2.73 16.73 13.92
CA MET A 1 1.43 16.57 13.22
C MET A 1 0.31 16.53 14.24
N ASP A 2 -0.84 17.11 13.93
CA ASP A 2 -2.01 17.06 14.83
C ASP A 2 -2.50 15.59 15.00
N PRO A 3 -2.77 15.13 16.25
CA PRO A 3 -3.29 13.79 16.53
C PRO A 3 -4.57 13.44 15.75
N ALA A 4 -5.46 14.42 15.46
CA ALA A 4 -6.65 14.20 14.67
C ALA A 4 -6.32 13.79 13.23
N ARG A 5 -5.31 14.41 12.63
CA ARG A 5 -4.83 14.06 11.27
C ARG A 5 -4.20 12.68 11.23
N VAL A 6 -3.46 12.28 12.28
CA VAL A 6 -2.90 10.92 12.37
C VAL A 6 -4.02 9.88 12.48
N ARG A 7 -5.07 10.15 13.27
CA ARG A 7 -6.25 9.28 13.37
C ARG A 7 -6.96 9.14 12.03
N LEU A 8 -7.17 10.25 11.32
CA LEU A 8 -7.80 10.22 10.00
C LEU A 8 -6.97 9.39 9.01
N ALA A 9 -5.66 9.59 8.97
CA ALA A 9 -4.76 8.80 8.13
C ALA A 9 -4.82 7.29 8.49
N GLY A 10 -4.89 6.97 9.78
CA GLY A 10 -5.08 5.60 10.25
C GLY A 10 -6.41 4.99 9.78
N LEU A 11 -7.51 5.74 9.87
CA LEU A 11 -8.83 5.30 9.38
C LEU A 11 -8.82 5.07 7.86
N LEU A 12 -8.27 6.00 7.09
CA LEU A 12 -8.14 5.87 5.63
C LEU A 12 -7.35 4.61 5.25
N LEU A 13 -6.24 4.34 5.94
CA LEU A 13 -5.44 3.14 5.72
C LEU A 13 -6.21 1.87 6.08
N ALA A 14 -6.87 1.84 7.23
CA ALA A 14 -7.63 0.67 7.68
C ALA A 14 -8.78 0.35 6.73
N VAL A 15 -9.57 1.37 6.34
CA VAL A 15 -10.69 1.21 5.40
C VAL A 15 -10.19 0.80 4.02
N GLY A 16 -9.18 1.48 3.47
CA GLY A 16 -8.63 1.17 2.16
C GLY A 16 -8.05 -0.24 2.07
N ALA A 17 -7.26 -0.65 3.07
CA ALA A 17 -6.68 -2.00 3.12
C ALA A 17 -7.74 -3.09 3.28
N THR A 18 -8.78 -2.85 4.09
CA THR A 18 -9.88 -3.80 4.26
C THR A 18 -10.72 -3.90 2.99
N ALA A 19 -11.02 -2.76 2.35
CA ALA A 19 -11.77 -2.72 1.10
C ALA A 19 -11.03 -3.49 -0.01
N TRP A 20 -9.73 -3.26 -0.16
CA TRP A 20 -8.96 -3.97 -1.19
C TRP A 20 -8.79 -5.45 -0.87
N ALA A 21 -8.55 -5.84 0.38
CA ALA A 21 -8.53 -7.25 0.78
C ALA A 21 -9.85 -7.96 0.45
N ALA A 22 -11.00 -7.31 0.72
CA ALA A 22 -12.31 -7.85 0.37
C ALA A 22 -12.52 -7.90 -1.16
N GLY A 23 -12.16 -6.84 -1.89
CA GLY A 23 -12.23 -6.78 -3.35
C GLY A 23 -11.44 -7.89 -4.02
N THR A 24 -10.19 -8.08 -3.59
CA THR A 24 -9.30 -9.15 -4.08
C THR A 24 -9.92 -10.54 -3.87
N VAL A 25 -10.51 -10.82 -2.71
CA VAL A 25 -11.17 -12.12 -2.44
C VAL A 25 -12.43 -12.30 -3.28
N ILE A 26 -13.24 -11.24 -3.46
CA ILE A 26 -14.48 -11.30 -4.25
C ILE A 26 -14.16 -11.53 -5.74
N VAL A 27 -13.16 -10.86 -6.27
CA VAL A 27 -12.73 -11.00 -7.67
C VAL A 27 -12.03 -12.36 -7.88
N GLY A 28 -11.22 -12.79 -6.90
CA GLY A 28 -10.54 -14.08 -6.94
C GLY A 28 -9.57 -14.19 -8.13
N ASP A 29 -9.55 -15.35 -8.77
CA ASP A 29 -8.63 -15.66 -9.88
C ASP A 29 -8.85 -14.81 -11.14
N LYS A 30 -10.02 -14.15 -11.28
CA LYS A 30 -10.30 -13.25 -12.40
C LYS A 30 -9.35 -12.04 -12.48
N ILE A 31 -8.63 -11.73 -11.39
CA ILE A 31 -7.56 -10.72 -11.39
C ILE A 31 -6.50 -11.04 -12.45
N GLN A 32 -6.28 -12.33 -12.76
CA GLN A 32 -5.31 -12.77 -13.76
C GLN A 32 -5.83 -12.65 -15.21
N GLU A 33 -7.14 -12.51 -15.39
CA GLU A 33 -7.77 -12.46 -16.71
C GLU A 33 -7.79 -11.04 -17.33
N GLY A 34 -7.52 -10.01 -16.53
CA GLY A 34 -7.51 -8.63 -16.97
C GLY A 34 -7.95 -7.64 -15.88
N ILE A 35 -8.26 -6.41 -16.32
CA ILE A 35 -8.59 -5.31 -15.41
C ILE A 35 -10.00 -5.52 -14.83
N GLN A 36 -10.07 -5.67 -13.53
CA GLN A 36 -11.32 -5.90 -12.80
C GLN A 36 -11.76 -4.62 -12.07
N THR A 37 -12.92 -4.10 -12.42
CA THR A 37 -13.45 -2.83 -11.88
C THR A 37 -13.46 -2.79 -10.35
N LEU A 38 -13.88 -3.88 -9.69
CA LEU A 38 -13.94 -3.92 -8.22
C LEU A 38 -12.54 -3.87 -7.59
N ASP A 39 -11.59 -4.64 -8.14
CA ASP A 39 -10.21 -4.64 -7.66
C ASP A 39 -9.57 -3.26 -7.86
N THR A 40 -9.74 -2.66 -9.03
CA THR A 40 -9.24 -1.32 -9.36
C THR A 40 -9.79 -0.26 -8.41
N LEU A 41 -11.10 -0.21 -8.16
CA LEU A 41 -11.72 0.76 -7.25
C LEU A 41 -11.25 0.58 -5.80
N THR A 42 -11.21 -0.66 -5.33
CA THR A 42 -10.76 -0.94 -3.96
C THR A 42 -9.26 -0.71 -3.80
N GLY A 43 -8.48 -0.99 -4.85
CA GLY A 43 -7.06 -0.64 -4.94
C GLY A 43 -6.81 0.86 -4.87
N MET A 44 -7.65 1.68 -5.54
CA MET A 44 -7.57 3.15 -5.43
C MET A 44 -7.79 3.63 -4.00
N LEU A 45 -8.78 3.08 -3.30
CA LEU A 45 -9.03 3.39 -1.88
C LEU A 45 -7.82 3.02 -1.01
N PHE A 46 -7.20 1.87 -1.28
CA PHE A 46 -5.98 1.45 -0.60
C PHE A 46 -4.83 2.43 -0.84
N VAL A 47 -4.60 2.86 -2.09
CA VAL A 47 -3.55 3.85 -2.42
C VAL A 47 -3.74 5.15 -1.66
N VAL A 48 -4.98 5.65 -1.52
CA VAL A 48 -5.29 6.84 -0.70
C VAL A 48 -4.89 6.61 0.77
N GLY A 49 -5.19 5.44 1.32
CA GLY A 49 -4.79 5.07 2.68
C GLY A 49 -3.28 5.01 2.87
N VAL A 50 -2.56 4.40 1.92
CA VAL A 50 -1.09 4.33 1.93
C VAL A 50 -0.47 5.72 1.78
N PHE A 51 -1.02 6.56 0.91
CA PHE A 51 -0.58 7.95 0.78
C PHE A 51 -0.69 8.71 2.11
N ALA A 52 -1.81 8.56 2.82
CA ALA A 52 -2.03 9.17 4.14
C ALA A 52 -1.04 8.64 5.20
N LEU A 53 -0.71 7.33 5.15
CA LEU A 53 0.33 6.74 6.00
C LEU A 53 1.70 7.36 5.72
N VAL A 54 2.11 7.41 4.45
CA VAL A 54 3.42 7.96 4.03
C VAL A 54 3.54 9.42 4.41
N TRP A 55 2.46 10.22 4.21
CA TRP A 55 2.40 11.59 4.69
C TRP A 55 2.57 11.69 6.20
N THR A 56 1.94 10.78 6.96
CA THR A 56 2.10 10.72 8.42
C THR A 56 3.54 10.43 8.81
N VAL A 57 4.19 9.44 8.18
CA VAL A 57 5.59 9.09 8.46
C VAL A 57 6.52 10.27 8.14
N LEU A 58 6.30 10.97 7.03
CA LEU A 58 7.08 12.17 6.67
C LEU A 58 6.89 13.31 7.69
N SER A 59 5.63 13.60 8.06
CA SER A 59 5.27 14.72 8.94
C SER A 59 5.69 14.51 10.40
N THR A 60 5.68 13.26 10.87
CA THR A 60 6.10 12.88 12.23
C THR A 60 7.58 12.51 12.30
N ARG A 61 8.30 12.60 11.17
CA ARG A 61 9.71 12.21 11.06
C ARG A 61 9.94 10.74 11.43
N GLY A 62 8.96 9.87 11.23
CA GLY A 62 9.04 8.44 11.58
C GLY A 62 10.19 7.70 10.88
N ALA A 63 10.55 8.13 9.67
CA ALA A 63 11.71 7.64 8.93
C ALA A 63 13.05 8.32 9.36
N GLY A 64 13.03 9.17 10.37
CA GLY A 64 14.19 9.95 10.82
C GLY A 64 14.32 11.30 10.13
N ASP A 65 15.44 11.96 10.40
CA ASP A 65 15.82 13.26 9.82
C ASP A 65 16.89 13.07 8.72
N GLY A 66 17.10 14.12 7.94
CA GLY A 66 18.13 14.15 6.91
C GLY A 66 17.73 13.39 5.64
N TRP A 67 18.68 12.70 5.01
CA TRP A 67 18.49 12.08 3.70
C TRP A 67 17.41 10.98 3.67
N THR A 68 17.12 10.31 4.77
CA THR A 68 16.07 9.27 4.82
C THR A 68 14.67 9.81 4.52
N ARG A 69 14.46 11.12 4.60
CA ARG A 69 13.19 11.77 4.22
C ARG A 69 12.93 11.74 2.71
N VAL A 70 13.93 11.48 1.89
CA VAL A 70 13.76 11.29 0.44
C VAL A 70 12.87 10.08 0.15
N ILE A 71 12.90 9.04 0.99
CA ILE A 71 12.11 7.82 0.80
C ILE A 71 10.59 8.12 0.85
N PRO A 72 10.03 8.67 1.95
CA PRO A 72 8.61 9.00 1.97
C PRO A 72 8.27 10.13 0.97
N ALA A 73 9.17 11.07 0.69
CA ALA A 73 8.94 12.10 -0.31
C ALA A 73 8.80 11.51 -1.73
N GLY A 74 9.65 10.56 -2.11
CA GLY A 74 9.55 9.83 -3.38
C GLY A 74 8.25 9.04 -3.50
N LEU A 75 7.84 8.37 -2.42
CA LEU A 75 6.55 7.66 -2.38
C LEU A 75 5.34 8.57 -2.57
N LEU A 76 5.39 9.82 -2.07
CA LEU A 76 4.32 10.79 -2.29
C LEU A 76 4.23 11.26 -3.75
N VAL A 77 5.23 10.96 -4.59
CA VAL A 77 5.18 11.15 -6.05
C VAL A 77 4.70 9.89 -6.75
N LEU A 78 5.19 8.71 -6.34
CA LEU A 78 4.84 7.43 -6.98
C LEU A 78 3.37 7.02 -6.74
N LEU A 79 2.85 7.21 -5.51
CA LEU A 79 1.49 6.80 -5.17
C LEU A 79 0.41 7.54 -5.98
N PRO A 80 0.47 8.86 -6.22
CA PRO A 80 -0.41 9.52 -7.18
C PRO A 80 -0.31 8.96 -8.59
N GLY A 81 0.88 8.55 -9.05
CA GLY A 81 1.06 7.88 -10.34
C GLY A 81 0.32 6.55 -10.41
N ALA A 82 0.45 5.72 -9.37
CA ALA A 82 -0.29 4.45 -9.26
C ALA A 82 -1.81 4.67 -9.17
N PHE A 83 -2.26 5.71 -8.45
CA PHE A 83 -3.68 6.09 -8.41
C PHE A 83 -4.20 6.52 -9.78
N LEU A 84 -3.44 7.35 -10.49
CA LEU A 84 -3.80 7.85 -11.83
C LEU A 84 -3.85 6.72 -12.84
N LEU A 85 -2.90 5.76 -12.80
CA LEU A 85 -2.97 4.56 -13.61
C LEU A 85 -4.31 3.85 -13.43
N ASN A 86 -4.68 3.52 -12.17
CA ASN A 86 -5.94 2.86 -11.87
C ASN A 86 -7.14 3.64 -12.41
N ALA A 87 -7.14 4.98 -12.24
CA ALA A 87 -8.22 5.82 -12.75
C ALA A 87 -8.34 5.82 -14.27
N LEU A 88 -7.23 5.68 -14.98
CA LEU A 88 -7.18 5.66 -16.45
C LEU A 88 -7.34 4.26 -17.04
N SER A 89 -7.17 3.20 -16.24
CA SER A 89 -7.23 1.81 -16.70
C SER A 89 -8.65 1.32 -17.05
N PHE A 90 -9.70 1.98 -16.54
CA PHE A 90 -11.10 1.57 -16.78
C PHE A 90 -11.52 1.47 -18.25
N GLY A 91 -10.77 2.08 -19.18
CA GLY A 91 -11.05 2.01 -20.62
C GLY A 91 -10.39 0.84 -21.35
N TYR A 92 -9.64 -0.02 -20.64
CA TYR A 92 -8.85 -1.10 -21.21
C TYR A 92 -9.26 -2.45 -20.64
N ALA A 93 -9.17 -3.50 -21.45
CA ALA A 93 -9.46 -4.86 -21.02
C ALA A 93 -8.26 -5.52 -20.30
N SER A 94 -7.04 -5.21 -20.77
CA SER A 94 -5.79 -5.78 -20.26
C SER A 94 -4.71 -4.72 -20.12
N HIS A 95 -3.70 -4.98 -19.30
CA HIS A 95 -2.49 -4.16 -19.19
C HIS A 95 -1.67 -4.18 -20.50
N ASP A 96 -1.79 -5.24 -21.29
CA ASP A 96 -1.10 -5.36 -22.60
C ASP A 96 -1.62 -4.35 -23.63
N ASP A 97 -2.83 -3.81 -23.42
CA ASP A 97 -3.45 -2.80 -24.29
C ASP A 97 -3.02 -1.37 -23.94
N PHE A 98 -2.17 -1.18 -22.94
CA PHE A 98 -1.80 0.16 -22.48
C PHE A 98 -0.92 0.90 -23.49
N PRO A 99 -1.26 2.17 -23.82
CA PRO A 99 -0.34 3.04 -24.54
C PRO A 99 0.87 3.40 -23.66
N LEU A 100 1.97 3.80 -24.29
CA LEU A 100 3.25 4.10 -23.62
C LEU A 100 3.12 4.98 -22.35
N PRO A 101 2.29 6.05 -22.32
CA PRO A 101 2.13 6.84 -21.09
C PRO A 101 1.55 6.04 -19.91
N LEU A 102 0.61 5.10 -20.15
CA LEU A 102 0.07 4.24 -19.11
C LEU A 102 1.07 3.18 -18.68
N MET A 103 1.87 2.62 -19.59
CA MET A 103 2.96 1.70 -19.23
C MET A 103 4.00 2.36 -18.33
N ILE A 104 4.30 3.66 -18.53
CA ILE A 104 5.19 4.42 -17.64
C ILE A 104 4.55 4.59 -16.26
N LEU A 105 3.25 4.89 -16.20
CA LEU A 105 2.51 4.99 -14.93
C LEU A 105 2.41 3.62 -14.23
N ASP A 106 2.33 2.52 -14.97
CA ASP A 106 2.28 1.16 -14.41
C ASP A 106 3.53 0.84 -13.58
N ALA A 107 4.68 1.35 -13.97
CA ALA A 107 5.91 1.24 -13.19
C ALA A 107 5.80 1.87 -11.78
N CYS A 108 4.86 2.79 -11.56
CA CYS A 108 4.63 3.38 -10.24
C CYS A 108 4.16 2.35 -9.21
N TRP A 109 3.44 1.28 -9.63
CA TRP A 109 3.00 0.23 -8.74
C TRP A 109 4.17 -0.56 -8.11
N PRO A 110 5.00 -1.29 -8.88
CA PRO A 110 6.10 -2.03 -8.31
C PRO A 110 7.12 -1.13 -7.61
N LEU A 111 7.38 0.06 -8.12
CA LEU A 111 8.29 1.02 -7.49
C LEU A 111 7.75 1.52 -6.16
N SER A 112 6.43 1.76 -6.03
CA SER A 112 5.83 2.15 -4.75
C SER A 112 5.90 1.02 -3.74
N GLN A 113 5.71 -0.25 -4.13
CA GLN A 113 5.84 -1.40 -3.24
C GLN A 113 7.27 -1.58 -2.73
N LEU A 114 8.27 -1.45 -3.62
CA LEU A 114 9.68 -1.44 -3.22
C LEU A 114 9.98 -0.27 -2.28
N GLY A 115 9.47 0.92 -2.59
CA GLY A 115 9.59 2.11 -1.74
C GLY A 115 8.96 1.90 -0.37
N MET A 116 7.80 1.23 -0.28
CA MET A 116 7.15 0.89 0.99
C MET A 116 7.97 -0.09 1.82
N LEU A 117 8.63 -1.06 1.20
CA LEU A 117 9.55 -1.96 1.90
C LEU A 117 10.75 -1.18 2.47
N VAL A 118 11.38 -0.34 1.66
CA VAL A 118 12.51 0.51 2.10
C VAL A 118 12.07 1.48 3.21
N LEU A 119 10.87 2.07 3.10
CA LEU A 119 10.29 2.90 4.15
C LEU A 119 10.10 2.11 5.45
N GLY A 120 9.55 0.90 5.36
CA GLY A 120 9.32 0.01 6.50
C GLY A 120 10.62 -0.35 7.22
N ILE A 121 11.66 -0.73 6.47
CA ILE A 121 13.02 -0.98 7.01
C ILE A 121 13.52 0.29 7.71
N THR A 122 13.40 1.44 7.07
CA THR A 122 13.89 2.71 7.61
C THR A 122 13.19 3.07 8.93
N VAL A 123 11.86 2.94 9.00
CA VAL A 123 11.08 3.18 10.22
C VAL A 123 11.50 2.21 11.34
N ALA A 124 11.65 0.93 11.02
CA ALA A 124 12.08 -0.09 11.98
C ALA A 124 13.48 0.18 12.54
N VAL A 125 14.44 0.55 11.68
CA VAL A 125 15.83 0.82 12.07
C VAL A 125 15.94 2.12 12.86
N LYS A 126 15.27 3.18 12.43
CA LYS A 126 15.32 4.49 13.13
C LYS A 126 14.66 4.43 14.50
N GLY A 127 13.70 3.52 14.73
CA GLY A 127 13.13 3.25 16.05
C GLY A 127 12.40 4.43 16.70
N ARG A 128 11.96 5.43 15.91
CA ARG A 128 11.22 6.59 16.43
C ARG A 128 9.82 6.23 16.89
N TYR A 129 9.21 5.23 16.27
CA TYR A 129 7.96 4.65 16.72
C TYR A 129 8.21 3.52 17.71
N GLN A 130 7.25 3.25 18.57
CA GLN A 130 7.36 2.23 19.62
C GLN A 130 6.32 1.11 19.40
N GLY A 131 6.59 -0.04 19.99
CA GLY A 131 5.69 -1.20 19.94
C GLY A 131 5.41 -1.67 18.51
N ALA A 132 4.18 -2.10 18.24
CA ALA A 132 3.79 -2.65 16.95
C ALA A 132 3.93 -1.63 15.79
N VAL A 133 3.72 -0.34 16.05
CA VAL A 133 3.81 0.71 15.01
C VAL A 133 5.23 0.86 14.46
N ARG A 134 6.25 0.42 15.18
CA ARG A 134 7.63 0.37 14.70
C ARG A 134 7.83 -0.70 13.60
N TRP A 135 7.20 -1.87 13.75
CA TRP A 135 7.44 -3.04 12.91
C TRP A 135 6.39 -3.25 11.83
N LEU A 136 5.15 -2.82 12.08
CA LEU A 136 4.05 -2.98 11.12
C LEU A 136 4.32 -2.36 9.75
N PRO A 137 4.97 -1.17 9.60
CA PRO A 137 5.33 -0.65 8.28
C PRO A 137 6.29 -1.56 7.50
N LEU A 138 7.21 -2.25 8.19
CA LEU A 138 8.09 -3.24 7.56
C LEU A 138 7.29 -4.45 7.07
N LEU A 139 6.44 -5.01 7.93
CA LEU A 139 5.58 -6.14 7.56
C LEU A 139 4.61 -5.76 6.42
N ALA A 140 4.08 -4.53 6.45
CA ALA A 140 3.26 -3.99 5.37
C ALA A 140 4.03 -3.92 4.04
N GLY A 141 5.26 -3.41 4.05
CA GLY A 141 6.13 -3.35 2.88
C GLY A 141 6.53 -4.73 2.32
N MET A 142 6.45 -5.79 3.14
CA MET A 142 6.67 -7.18 2.70
C MET A 142 5.49 -7.76 1.91
N TRP A 143 4.38 -7.05 1.76
CA TRP A 143 3.18 -7.56 1.08
C TRP A 143 3.50 -8.08 -0.33
N PHE A 144 4.19 -7.30 -1.15
CA PHE A 144 4.50 -7.67 -2.53
C PHE A 144 5.38 -8.94 -2.62
N PRO A 145 6.56 -9.04 -1.96
CA PRO A 145 7.36 -10.27 -2.01
C PRO A 145 6.63 -11.48 -1.43
N VAL A 146 5.84 -11.33 -0.37
CA VAL A 146 5.04 -12.44 0.20
C VAL A 146 4.00 -12.93 -0.79
N THR A 147 3.27 -12.03 -1.44
CA THR A 147 2.26 -12.36 -2.43
C THR A 147 2.88 -13.03 -3.66
N MET A 148 4.05 -12.55 -4.12
CA MET A 148 4.78 -13.16 -5.24
C MET A 148 5.24 -14.59 -4.90
N VAL A 149 5.75 -14.82 -3.71
CA VAL A 149 6.12 -16.18 -3.26
C VAL A 149 4.88 -17.07 -3.21
N ALA A 150 3.77 -16.59 -2.67
CA ALA A 150 2.51 -17.34 -2.64
C ALA A 150 2.01 -17.67 -4.06
N GLN A 151 2.16 -16.75 -5.02
CA GLN A 151 1.80 -16.96 -6.43
C GLN A 151 2.67 -18.07 -7.06
N ILE A 152 3.98 -18.02 -6.85
CA ILE A 152 4.93 -18.97 -7.46
C ILE A 152 4.71 -20.41 -6.93
N PHE A 153 4.51 -20.57 -5.64
CA PHE A 153 4.43 -21.90 -5.01
C PHE A 153 3.01 -22.41 -4.80
N GLY A 154 2.01 -21.53 -4.70
CA GLY A 154 0.62 -21.89 -4.40
C GLY A 154 -0.38 -21.58 -5.51
N GLY A 155 0.05 -20.86 -6.56
CA GLY A 155 -0.82 -20.42 -7.64
C GLY A 155 -1.70 -19.22 -7.27
N SER A 156 -2.59 -18.84 -8.21
CA SER A 156 -3.42 -17.63 -8.10
C SER A 156 -4.34 -17.64 -6.88
N THR A 157 -5.04 -18.74 -6.64
CA THR A 157 -5.98 -18.86 -5.52
C THR A 157 -5.30 -18.67 -4.16
N VAL A 158 -4.14 -19.31 -3.95
CA VAL A 158 -3.37 -19.15 -2.70
C VAL A 158 -2.87 -17.73 -2.56
N SER A 159 -2.37 -17.14 -3.64
CA SER A 159 -1.89 -15.75 -3.67
C SER A 159 -2.97 -14.75 -3.27
N VAL A 160 -4.20 -14.91 -3.77
CA VAL A 160 -5.37 -14.09 -3.43
C VAL A 160 -5.62 -14.09 -1.92
N TYR A 161 -5.72 -15.26 -1.29
CA TYR A 161 -5.99 -15.36 0.14
C TYR A 161 -4.83 -14.88 1.01
N VAL A 162 -3.59 -15.19 0.62
CA VAL A 162 -2.38 -14.70 1.31
C VAL A 162 -2.30 -13.18 1.22
N SER A 163 -2.54 -12.60 0.04
CA SER A 163 -2.58 -11.15 -0.15
C SER A 163 -3.60 -10.48 0.77
N ALA A 164 -4.85 -10.97 0.76
CA ALA A 164 -5.92 -10.43 1.59
C ALA A 164 -5.61 -10.56 3.09
N ALA A 165 -5.15 -11.71 3.54
CA ALA A 165 -4.77 -11.93 4.94
C ALA A 165 -3.62 -11.01 5.36
N TRP A 166 -2.63 -10.82 4.49
CA TRP A 166 -1.49 -9.95 4.76
C TRP A 166 -1.91 -8.47 4.83
N LEU A 167 -2.78 -8.00 3.92
CA LEU A 167 -3.34 -6.65 3.96
C LEU A 167 -4.08 -6.39 5.28
N LEU A 168 -4.92 -7.32 5.71
CA LEU A 168 -5.66 -7.20 6.98
C LEU A 168 -4.73 -7.24 8.19
N GLY A 169 -3.80 -8.20 8.23
CA GLY A 169 -2.89 -8.40 9.36
C GLY A 169 -1.85 -7.29 9.53
N THR A 170 -1.53 -6.55 8.46
CA THR A 170 -0.48 -5.53 8.47
C THR A 170 -1.02 -4.13 8.24
N HIS A 171 -1.48 -3.79 7.05
CA HIS A 171 -1.94 -2.44 6.70
C HIS A 171 -3.19 -2.02 7.47
N ALA A 172 -4.22 -2.86 7.51
CA ALA A 172 -5.43 -2.53 8.25
C ALA A 172 -5.15 -2.46 9.75
N HIS A 173 -4.37 -3.40 10.29
CA HIS A 173 -3.96 -3.37 11.69
C HIS A 173 -3.14 -2.11 12.03
N LEU A 174 -2.17 -1.72 11.17
CA LEU A 174 -1.41 -0.47 11.35
C LEU A 174 -2.35 0.73 11.33
N GLY A 175 -3.30 0.76 10.41
CA GLY A 175 -4.32 1.81 10.33
C GLY A 175 -5.14 1.95 11.62
N VAL A 176 -5.65 0.84 12.14
CA VAL A 176 -6.38 0.81 13.42
C VAL A 176 -5.49 1.30 14.57
N ARG A 177 -4.21 0.87 14.64
CA ARG A 177 -3.28 1.34 15.68
C ARG A 177 -3.07 2.84 15.65
N LEU A 178 -2.89 3.44 14.46
CA LEU A 178 -2.74 4.88 14.30
C LEU A 178 -4.03 5.64 14.64
N ALA A 179 -5.20 5.08 14.33
CA ALA A 179 -6.50 5.67 14.65
C ALA A 179 -6.77 5.68 16.15
N VAL A 180 -6.45 4.61 16.87
CA VAL A 180 -6.69 4.47 18.32
C VAL A 180 -5.61 5.16 19.14
N ARG A 181 -4.34 5.01 18.77
CA ARG A 181 -3.17 5.53 19.48
C ARG A 181 -2.26 6.30 18.51
N PRO A 182 -2.60 7.56 18.21
CA PRO A 182 -1.84 8.36 17.26
C PRO A 182 -0.40 8.56 17.74
N VAL A 183 0.55 8.37 16.80
CA VAL A 183 1.97 8.68 17.01
C VAL A 183 2.17 10.19 17.13
N ARG A 184 3.15 10.61 17.91
CA ARG A 184 3.51 12.01 18.13
C ARG A 184 4.84 12.35 17.46
#